data_a6c3b36cbd29e968f761b58725c2f7bb
#
_entry.id   a6c3b36cbd29e968f761b58725c2f7bb
#
_cell.length_a   1.000
_cell.length_b   1.000
_cell.length_c   1.000
_cell.angle_alpha   90.00
_cell.angle_beta   90.00
_cell.angle_gamma   90.00
#
_symmetry.space_group_name_H-M   'P 1'
#
loop_
_entity.id
_entity.type
_entity.pdbx_description
1 polymer ?
#
loop_
_entity_poly.entity_id
_entity_poly.type
_entity_poly.pdbx_seq_one_letter_code
_entity_poly.pdbx_strand_id
1 'polypeptide(L)'
;MALIEQPVAHDDGTRQWRRNNNKRLRQAVHRHKPISRQGIQERLFTLAFSGLVYAQIWEDPLVDLEALSLKEGEHLVAIASGGCNILSYLATSPIRITAVDLNPAHVALNKLKLAAIRHLLDYPALHRFFAEADSRENVRAYEHYIRPHLDGATRRYWDARNLIGRRRISYFRTNLYRHGLLGTFIGASHLLARIHGRNPEKILAAKSLEEQRKIFESDLAPLFEKRHIRWLLNQPSALFGLGIPPSQFEALKGNETDMSNVLHRRLERLACGFDLSDNYFAWQAFGRSYATGRAGPLPPYLLHENFDDLRSRIGDVDVQHRSLTECLAAKEEASLDAYVLLDAQDWMTEDILKDLWGEIERTARPGARVIFRTAGEETILPGRVPDSILSKFTYDAEKCRALTAKDRSSIYGGFHLYVCKSAEAAA
;
A
#
# COMPACT_ATOMS: atom_id res chain seq x y z
N MET A 1 34.23 41.92 24.37
CA MET A 1 34.65 40.57 23.98
C MET A 1 33.38 39.86 23.40
N ALA A 2 33.25 39.92 22.08
CA ALA A 2 32.06 39.45 21.37
C ALA A 2 32.21 37.96 21.09
N LEU A 3 31.22 37.17 21.55
CA LEU A 3 31.10 35.75 21.25
C LEU A 3 30.58 35.62 19.83
N ILE A 4 31.43 35.14 18.94
CA ILE A 4 31.06 34.76 17.58
C ILE A 4 30.29 33.44 17.64
N GLU A 5 28.98 33.49 17.39
CA GLU A 5 28.17 32.29 17.15
C GLU A 5 28.62 31.63 15.86
N GLN A 6 29.09 30.38 15.97
CA GLN A 6 29.39 29.56 14.79
C GLN A 6 28.07 29.11 14.12
N PRO A 7 27.97 29.14 12.80
CA PRO A 7 26.78 28.69 12.11
C PRO A 7 26.63 27.18 12.25
N VAL A 8 25.46 26.75 12.76
CA VAL A 8 25.04 25.37 12.90
C VAL A 8 25.07 24.70 11.51
N ALA A 9 25.92 23.68 11.36
CA ALA A 9 26.02 22.86 10.16
C ALA A 9 24.72 22.06 9.96
N HIS A 10 23.73 22.67 9.32
CA HIS A 10 22.53 22.02 8.85
C HIS A 10 22.72 21.74 7.35
N ASP A 11 22.88 20.48 6.94
CA ASP A 11 22.37 19.91 5.67
C ASP A 11 23.07 18.64 5.16
N ASP A 12 24.21 18.21 5.68
CA ASP A 12 24.95 17.06 5.11
C ASP A 12 24.32 15.69 5.45
N GLY A 13 23.79 15.51 6.64
CA GLY A 13 23.16 14.26 7.07
C GLY A 13 21.85 13.95 6.33
N THR A 14 21.10 14.97 5.95
CA THR A 14 19.81 14.81 5.26
C THR A 14 20.02 14.45 3.78
N ARG A 15 21.05 15.01 3.14
CA ARG A 15 21.41 14.72 1.74
C ARG A 15 22.01 13.32 1.61
N GLN A 16 22.87 12.92 2.55
CA GLN A 16 23.49 11.61 2.57
C GLN A 16 22.48 10.50 2.87
N TRP A 17 21.56 10.75 3.79
CA TRP A 17 20.42 9.87 4.08
C TRP A 17 19.54 9.65 2.84
N ARG A 18 19.16 10.73 2.13
CA ARG A 18 18.40 10.65 0.86
C ARG A 18 19.16 9.91 -0.24
N ARG A 19 20.48 10.09 -0.34
CA ARG A 19 21.31 9.41 -1.35
C ARG A 19 21.36 7.90 -1.12
N ASN A 20 21.56 7.45 0.11
CA ASN A 20 21.66 6.03 0.45
C ASN A 20 20.29 5.32 0.32
N ASN A 21 19.21 5.96 0.73
CA ASN A 21 17.87 5.39 0.66
C ASN A 21 17.36 5.26 -0.78
N ASN A 22 17.65 6.25 -1.63
CA ASN A 22 17.32 6.19 -3.05
C ASN A 22 18.17 5.16 -3.82
N LYS A 23 19.30 4.70 -3.29
CA LYS A 23 20.14 3.70 -3.96
C LYS A 23 19.44 2.35 -4.09
N ARG A 24 18.81 1.86 -3.03
CA ARG A 24 18.08 0.58 -3.03
C ARG A 24 16.87 0.60 -3.97
N LEU A 25 16.08 1.67 -3.90
CA LEU A 25 14.94 1.85 -4.81
C LEU A 25 15.39 1.97 -6.27
N ARG A 26 16.49 2.67 -6.55
CA ARG A 26 17.09 2.75 -7.88
C ARG A 26 17.54 1.40 -8.42
N GLN A 27 18.17 0.59 -7.60
CA GLN A 27 18.60 -0.76 -7.97
C GLN A 27 17.42 -1.68 -8.32
N ALA A 28 16.28 -1.50 -7.65
CA ALA A 28 15.07 -2.26 -7.92
C ALA A 28 14.34 -1.84 -9.22
N VAL A 29 14.42 -0.54 -9.60
CA VAL A 29 13.60 0.03 -10.69
C VAL A 29 14.39 0.29 -11.97
N HIS A 30 15.69 0.69 -11.88
CA HIS A 30 16.45 1.12 -13.05
C HIS A 30 17.01 -0.06 -13.85
N ARG A 31 16.38 -0.34 -15.00
CA ARG A 31 16.76 -1.42 -15.93
C ARG A 31 17.36 -0.89 -17.24
N HIS A 32 17.07 0.35 -17.60
CA HIS A 32 17.43 0.91 -18.91
C HIS A 32 18.47 2.03 -18.82
N LYS A 33 19.16 2.28 -19.97
CA LYS A 33 20.16 3.36 -20.08
C LYS A 33 19.56 4.72 -19.71
N PRO A 34 20.31 5.60 -19.01
CA PRO A 34 19.81 6.87 -18.48
C PRO A 34 19.09 7.77 -19.47
N ILE A 35 19.53 7.74 -20.73
CA ILE A 35 19.09 8.66 -21.80
C ILE A 35 17.98 8.04 -22.64
N SER A 36 17.66 6.75 -22.46
CA SER A 36 16.54 6.12 -23.16
C SER A 36 15.21 6.64 -22.61
N ARG A 37 14.14 6.62 -23.44
CA ARG A 37 12.79 7.00 -23.01
C ARG A 37 12.35 6.24 -21.76
N GLN A 38 12.59 4.92 -21.73
CA GLN A 38 12.31 4.06 -20.59
C GLN A 38 13.16 4.43 -19.37
N GLY A 39 14.46 4.65 -19.53
CA GLY A 39 15.33 5.04 -18.42
C GLY A 39 14.99 6.41 -17.84
N ILE A 40 14.47 7.35 -18.63
CA ILE A 40 13.96 8.65 -18.13
C ILE A 40 12.66 8.40 -17.31
N GLN A 41 11.75 7.55 -17.79
CA GLN A 41 10.52 7.22 -17.09
C GLN A 41 10.79 6.50 -15.75
N GLU A 42 11.74 5.56 -15.71
CA GLU A 42 12.18 4.88 -14.48
C GLU A 42 12.75 5.87 -13.45
N ARG A 43 13.46 6.90 -13.89
CA ARG A 43 13.98 7.95 -12.98
C ARG A 43 12.90 8.87 -12.45
N LEU A 44 11.97 9.27 -13.30
CA LEU A 44 10.80 10.05 -12.88
C LEU A 44 9.96 9.27 -11.89
N PHE A 45 9.75 7.98 -12.16
CA PHE A 45 9.07 7.07 -11.23
C PHE A 45 9.80 6.99 -9.88
N THR A 46 11.11 6.72 -9.88
CA THR A 46 11.91 6.64 -8.65
C THR A 46 11.88 7.95 -7.86
N LEU A 47 11.89 9.11 -8.54
CA LEU A 47 11.77 10.40 -7.89
C LEU A 47 10.40 10.57 -7.23
N ALA A 48 9.33 10.19 -7.91
CA ALA A 48 7.97 10.22 -7.36
C ALA A 48 7.84 9.28 -6.15
N PHE A 49 8.45 8.08 -6.20
CA PHE A 49 8.43 7.08 -5.15
C PHE A 49 9.37 7.36 -3.97
N SER A 50 10.20 8.38 -4.02
CA SER A 50 11.11 8.73 -2.91
C SER A 50 10.42 9.40 -1.72
N GLY A 51 9.15 9.79 -1.86
CA GLY A 51 8.31 10.39 -0.82
C GLY A 51 7.26 9.43 -0.26
N LEU A 52 6.26 9.98 0.41
CA LEU A 52 5.06 9.23 0.78
C LEU A 52 4.28 8.88 -0.50
N VAL A 53 4.17 7.60 -0.79
CA VAL A 53 3.40 7.12 -1.95
C VAL A 53 1.97 6.84 -1.51
N TYR A 54 1.81 5.98 -0.52
CA TYR A 54 0.53 5.51 -0.02
C TYR A 54 0.36 5.87 1.46
N ALA A 55 -0.74 6.56 1.80
CA ALA A 55 -1.16 6.77 3.19
C ALA A 55 -1.85 5.51 3.76
N GLN A 56 -2.41 4.68 2.87
CA GLN A 56 -3.00 3.37 3.15
C GLN A 56 -2.69 2.38 2.02
N ILE A 57 -2.77 1.09 2.32
CA ILE A 57 -2.67 0.01 1.33
C ILE A 57 -4.01 -0.10 0.59
N TRP A 58 -3.94 -0.35 -0.71
CA TRP A 58 -5.11 -0.57 -1.57
C TRP A 58 -5.28 -2.04 -1.92
N GLU A 59 -5.20 -2.88 -0.90
CA GLU A 59 -5.46 -4.31 -0.91
C GLU A 59 -6.41 -4.62 0.24
N ASP A 60 -7.39 -5.48 0.00
CA ASP A 60 -8.42 -5.75 0.98
C ASP A 60 -7.92 -6.68 2.08
N PRO A 61 -7.74 -6.18 3.33
CA PRO A 61 -7.23 -6.99 4.43
C PRO A 61 -8.18 -8.13 4.84
N LEU A 62 -9.48 -8.05 4.52
CA LEU A 62 -10.40 -9.15 4.83
C LEU A 62 -10.19 -10.36 3.92
N VAL A 63 -9.83 -10.10 2.64
CA VAL A 63 -9.44 -11.14 1.70
C VAL A 63 -8.12 -11.78 2.12
N ASP A 64 -7.17 -10.98 2.58
CA ASP A 64 -5.89 -11.46 3.09
C ASP A 64 -6.10 -12.36 4.32
N LEU A 65 -6.92 -11.93 5.28
CA LEU A 65 -7.24 -12.69 6.49
C LEU A 65 -7.95 -14.02 6.18
N GLU A 66 -8.88 -14.02 5.21
CA GLU A 66 -9.52 -15.25 4.75
C GLU A 66 -8.50 -16.21 4.13
N ALA A 67 -7.61 -15.71 3.26
CA ALA A 67 -6.61 -16.51 2.58
C ALA A 67 -5.55 -17.07 3.53
N LEU A 68 -5.08 -16.24 4.45
CA LEU A 68 -4.01 -16.57 5.39
C LEU A 68 -4.51 -17.45 6.53
N SER A 69 -5.78 -17.30 6.98
CA SER A 69 -6.34 -18.04 8.11
C SER A 69 -5.38 -18.10 9.30
N LEU A 70 -4.92 -16.90 9.73
CA LEU A 70 -3.86 -16.73 10.73
C LEU A 70 -4.25 -17.32 12.08
N LYS A 71 -3.30 -18.00 12.73
CA LYS A 71 -3.47 -18.62 14.05
C LYS A 71 -2.62 -17.90 15.10
N GLU A 72 -3.04 -18.01 16.35
CA GLU A 72 -2.29 -17.49 17.48
C GLU A 72 -0.84 -17.98 17.50
N GLY A 73 0.08 -17.06 17.77
CA GLY A 73 1.52 -17.34 17.86
C GLY A 73 2.26 -17.48 16.53
N GLU A 74 1.56 -17.45 15.39
CA GLU A 74 2.19 -17.49 14.07
C GLU A 74 3.07 -16.25 13.81
N HIS A 75 4.06 -16.42 12.96
CA HIS A 75 4.96 -15.35 12.54
C HIS A 75 4.76 -15.02 11.06
N LEU A 76 4.28 -13.81 10.81
CA LEU A 76 4.05 -13.25 9.48
C LEU A 76 5.16 -12.28 9.09
N VAL A 77 5.66 -12.39 7.86
CA VAL A 77 6.54 -11.38 7.24
C VAL A 77 5.79 -10.67 6.12
N ALA A 78 5.81 -9.33 6.12
CA ALA A 78 5.06 -8.54 5.16
C ALA A 78 5.83 -7.34 4.61
N ILE A 79 5.54 -6.94 3.38
CA ILE A 79 5.89 -5.61 2.87
C ILE A 79 4.98 -4.59 3.56
N ALA A 80 5.59 -3.56 4.15
CA ALA A 80 4.90 -2.65 5.06
C ALA A 80 3.98 -1.65 4.35
N SER A 81 4.42 -1.05 3.23
CA SER A 81 3.69 -0.01 2.51
C SER A 81 3.00 1.00 3.46
N GLY A 82 1.71 1.27 3.30
CA GLY A 82 0.93 2.15 4.18
C GLY A 82 0.67 1.61 5.59
N GLY A 83 0.90 0.33 5.86
CA GLY A 83 0.82 -0.32 7.19
C GLY A 83 -0.58 -0.60 7.73
N CYS A 84 -1.65 -0.23 7.03
CA CYS A 84 -3.01 -0.45 7.52
C CYS A 84 -3.39 -1.95 7.55
N ASN A 85 -2.92 -2.75 6.58
CA ASN A 85 -3.20 -4.18 6.53
C ASN A 85 -2.47 -4.93 7.64
N ILE A 86 -1.19 -4.61 7.88
CA ILE A 86 -0.41 -5.16 9.00
C ILE A 86 -1.12 -4.96 10.33
N LEU A 87 -1.62 -3.75 10.57
CA LEU A 87 -2.38 -3.41 11.77
C LEU A 87 -3.73 -4.12 11.82
N SER A 88 -4.37 -4.34 10.66
CA SER A 88 -5.62 -5.08 10.56
C SER A 88 -5.43 -6.56 10.88
N TYR A 89 -4.32 -7.18 10.44
CA TYR A 89 -3.99 -8.56 10.80
C TYR A 89 -3.75 -8.70 12.31
N LEU A 90 -2.99 -7.76 12.89
CA LEU A 90 -2.69 -7.76 14.32
C LEU A 90 -3.95 -7.53 15.17
N ALA A 91 -4.88 -6.68 14.69
CA ALA A 91 -6.13 -6.40 15.38
C ALA A 91 -7.02 -7.65 15.51
N THR A 92 -7.00 -8.51 14.50
CA THR A 92 -7.86 -9.70 14.44
C THR A 92 -7.19 -10.98 14.94
N SER A 93 -5.84 -11.04 14.95
CA SER A 93 -5.10 -12.25 15.30
C SER A 93 -3.88 -11.93 16.15
N PRO A 94 -3.66 -12.66 17.27
CA PRO A 94 -2.48 -12.47 18.13
C PRO A 94 -1.24 -13.15 17.53
N ILE A 95 -0.60 -12.49 16.58
CA ILE A 95 0.53 -12.96 15.79
C ILE A 95 1.74 -12.05 15.95
N ARG A 96 2.92 -12.54 15.60
CA ARG A 96 4.12 -11.71 15.43
C ARG A 96 4.26 -11.26 13.98
N ILE A 97 4.61 -9.99 13.76
CA ILE A 97 4.76 -9.42 12.42
C ILE A 97 6.15 -8.80 12.26
N THR A 98 6.89 -9.25 11.24
CA THR A 98 8.05 -8.53 10.75
C THR A 98 7.67 -7.81 9.46
N ALA A 99 7.62 -6.49 9.50
CA ALA A 99 7.23 -5.63 8.39
C ALA A 99 8.45 -4.95 7.78
N VAL A 100 8.62 -5.02 6.46
CA VAL A 100 9.78 -4.45 5.76
C VAL A 100 9.36 -3.50 4.66
N ASP A 101 10.13 -2.46 4.42
CA ASP A 101 9.94 -1.58 3.26
C ASP A 101 11.26 -0.95 2.83
N LEU A 102 11.42 -0.77 1.52
CA LEU A 102 12.55 -0.05 0.92
C LEU A 102 12.35 1.47 0.96
N ASN A 103 11.10 1.93 1.13
CA ASN A 103 10.77 3.34 1.19
C ASN A 103 10.79 3.83 2.66
N PRO A 104 11.74 4.69 3.03
CA PRO A 104 11.84 5.18 4.40
C PRO A 104 10.65 6.04 4.84
N ALA A 105 9.86 6.59 3.89
CA ALA A 105 8.64 7.31 4.22
C ALA A 105 7.54 6.35 4.71
N HIS A 106 7.44 5.17 4.11
CA HIS A 106 6.53 4.12 4.56
C HIS A 106 6.98 3.56 5.92
N VAL A 107 8.27 3.30 6.12
CA VAL A 107 8.81 2.92 7.43
C VAL A 107 8.47 3.96 8.50
N ALA A 108 8.64 5.26 8.18
CA ALA A 108 8.29 6.35 9.10
C ALA A 108 6.79 6.44 9.37
N LEU A 109 5.93 6.15 8.37
CA LEU A 109 4.48 6.09 8.56
C LEU A 109 4.08 4.92 9.47
N ASN A 110 4.63 3.73 9.23
CA ASN A 110 4.37 2.56 10.06
C ASN A 110 4.77 2.80 11.52
N LYS A 111 5.99 3.27 11.77
CA LYS A 111 6.46 3.60 13.12
C LYS A 111 5.63 4.69 13.79
N LEU A 112 5.13 5.68 13.03
CA LEU A 112 4.18 6.67 13.55
C LEU A 112 2.86 6.00 13.97
N LYS A 113 2.32 5.08 13.14
CA LYS A 113 1.08 4.36 13.45
C LYS A 113 1.23 3.51 14.71
N LEU A 114 2.33 2.76 14.84
CA LEU A 114 2.61 1.96 16.04
C LEU A 114 2.69 2.84 17.30
N ALA A 115 3.44 3.94 17.24
CA ALA A 115 3.55 4.87 18.37
C ALA A 115 2.22 5.55 18.70
N ALA A 116 1.41 5.90 17.69
CA ALA A 116 0.11 6.51 17.89
C ALA A 116 -0.87 5.56 18.58
N ILE A 117 -0.96 4.30 18.14
CA ILE A 117 -1.82 3.29 18.76
C ILE A 117 -1.43 3.06 20.23
N ARG A 118 -0.13 3.02 20.52
CA ARG A 118 0.37 2.81 21.88
C ARG A 118 0.13 3.99 22.81
N HIS A 119 0.32 5.23 22.33
CA HIS A 119 0.49 6.41 23.18
C HIS A 119 -0.62 7.45 23.08
N LEU A 120 -1.51 7.40 22.08
CA LEU A 120 -2.71 8.23 22.09
C LEU A 120 -3.61 7.85 23.29
N LEU A 121 -4.35 8.81 23.80
CA LEU A 121 -5.10 8.64 25.05
C LEU A 121 -6.15 7.52 24.96
N ASP A 122 -6.95 7.53 23.90
CA ASP A 122 -8.13 6.70 23.74
C ASP A 122 -8.47 6.44 22.27
N TYR A 123 -9.50 5.65 22.03
CA TYR A 123 -10.02 5.38 20.71
C TYR A 123 -10.49 6.65 19.95
N PRO A 124 -11.22 7.59 20.56
CA PRO A 124 -11.59 8.85 19.88
C PRO A 124 -10.37 9.62 19.35
N ALA A 125 -9.25 9.63 20.08
CA ALA A 125 -8.01 10.26 19.62
C ALA A 125 -7.39 9.51 18.44
N LEU A 126 -7.40 8.17 18.45
CA LEU A 126 -6.95 7.33 17.34
C LEU A 126 -7.83 7.53 16.10
N HIS A 127 -9.14 7.50 16.28
CA HIS A 127 -10.13 7.71 15.21
C HIS A 127 -9.94 9.09 14.56
N ARG A 128 -9.87 10.16 15.34
CA ARG A 128 -9.60 11.50 14.83
C ARG A 128 -8.27 11.57 14.10
N PHE A 129 -7.23 10.85 14.58
CA PHE A 129 -5.89 10.92 13.99
C PHE A 129 -5.83 10.19 12.64
N PHE A 130 -6.45 9.02 12.48
CA PHE A 130 -6.31 8.19 11.27
C PHE A 130 -7.60 7.99 10.47
N ALA A 131 -8.79 7.98 11.08
CA ALA A 131 -10.02 7.85 10.32
C ALA A 131 -10.45 9.21 9.72
N GLU A 132 -10.46 10.28 10.51
CA GLU A 132 -10.74 11.64 10.02
C GLU A 132 -9.50 12.27 9.38
N ALA A 133 -8.38 12.20 10.06
CA ALA A 133 -7.04 12.64 9.63
C ALA A 133 -6.93 14.10 9.17
N ASP A 134 -7.79 15.01 9.64
CA ASP A 134 -7.92 16.39 9.15
C ASP A 134 -8.06 17.47 10.26
N SER A 135 -7.63 17.15 11.48
CA SER A 135 -7.76 18.08 12.63
C SER A 135 -6.43 18.73 13.00
N ARG A 136 -6.47 20.00 13.43
CA ARG A 136 -5.34 20.70 14.06
C ARG A 136 -4.89 20.01 15.35
N GLU A 137 -5.79 19.36 16.04
CA GLU A 137 -5.51 18.61 17.27
C GLU A 137 -4.60 17.41 17.01
N ASN A 138 -4.61 16.84 15.81
CA ASN A 138 -3.71 15.77 15.45
C ASN A 138 -2.23 16.20 15.52
N VAL A 139 -1.93 17.44 15.14
CA VAL A 139 -0.57 17.98 15.26
C VAL A 139 -0.19 18.17 16.73
N ARG A 140 -1.12 18.63 17.59
CA ARG A 140 -0.89 18.74 19.04
C ARG A 140 -0.70 17.35 19.66
N ALA A 141 -1.55 16.39 19.29
CA ALA A 141 -1.44 15.01 19.78
C ALA A 141 -0.10 14.36 19.35
N TYR A 142 0.36 14.63 18.13
CA TYR A 142 1.70 14.22 17.71
C TYR A 142 2.80 14.78 18.63
N GLU A 143 2.80 16.08 18.90
CA GLU A 143 3.85 16.71 19.73
C GLU A 143 3.89 16.13 21.15
N HIS A 144 2.72 15.94 21.76
CA HIS A 144 2.64 15.54 23.16
C HIS A 144 2.73 14.03 23.39
N TYR A 145 2.09 13.23 22.55
CA TYR A 145 1.89 11.80 22.81
C TYR A 145 2.67 10.88 21.89
N ILE A 146 3.00 11.29 20.65
CA ILE A 146 3.61 10.40 19.67
C ILE A 146 5.10 10.71 19.48
N ARG A 147 5.44 11.97 19.23
CA ARG A 147 6.78 12.43 18.91
C ARG A 147 7.86 12.02 19.92
N PRO A 148 7.64 12.06 21.24
CA PRO A 148 8.62 11.65 22.23
C PRO A 148 9.05 10.18 22.11
N HIS A 149 8.18 9.31 21.58
CA HIS A 149 8.37 7.87 21.46
C HIS A 149 8.88 7.41 20.11
N LEU A 150 9.06 8.33 19.15
CA LEU A 150 9.61 8.02 17.82
C LEU A 150 11.15 7.97 17.87
N ASP A 151 11.73 7.05 17.09
CA ASP A 151 13.17 7.07 16.82
C ASP A 151 13.60 8.35 16.07
N GLY A 152 14.90 8.64 16.10
CA GLY A 152 15.44 9.87 15.52
C GLY A 152 15.21 10.00 14.01
N ALA A 153 15.18 8.91 13.25
CA ALA A 153 14.95 8.93 11.80
C ALA A 153 13.49 9.24 11.48
N THR A 154 12.57 8.56 12.15
CA THR A 154 11.11 8.76 12.03
C THR A 154 10.72 10.18 12.44
N ARG A 155 11.26 10.67 13.55
CA ARG A 155 11.04 12.04 14.03
C ARG A 155 11.51 13.06 12.99
N ARG A 156 12.74 12.94 12.50
CA ARG A 156 13.25 13.83 11.43
C ARG A 156 12.38 13.82 10.20
N TYR A 157 11.82 12.67 9.80
CA TYR A 157 10.93 12.58 8.64
C TYR A 157 9.67 13.43 8.83
N TRP A 158 8.96 13.27 9.95
CA TRP A 158 7.70 13.96 10.20
C TRP A 158 7.88 15.44 10.55
N ASP A 159 8.99 15.81 11.20
CA ASP A 159 9.34 17.19 11.51
C ASP A 159 9.86 17.97 10.31
N ALA A 160 10.39 17.28 9.28
CA ALA A 160 10.92 17.94 8.08
C ALA A 160 9.82 18.67 7.31
N ARG A 161 10.22 19.77 6.64
CA ARG A 161 9.31 20.58 5.83
C ARG A 161 9.16 19.98 4.43
N ASN A 162 7.96 20.09 3.89
CA ASN A 162 7.64 19.79 2.50
C ASN A 162 8.04 20.95 1.57
N LEU A 163 7.80 20.80 0.26
CA LEU A 163 8.15 21.81 -0.75
C LEU A 163 7.50 23.19 -0.54
N ILE A 164 6.36 23.23 0.18
CA ILE A 164 5.66 24.47 0.51
C ILE A 164 5.99 24.98 1.92
N GLY A 165 7.09 24.49 2.52
CA GLY A 165 7.61 24.97 3.79
C GLY A 165 6.86 24.48 5.04
N ARG A 166 5.82 23.62 4.92
CA ARG A 166 5.06 23.07 6.04
C ARG A 166 5.67 21.77 6.53
N ARG A 167 5.66 21.51 7.84
CA ARG A 167 6.09 20.22 8.42
C ARG A 167 5.21 19.09 7.87
N ARG A 168 5.79 17.90 7.59
CA ARG A 168 5.02 16.76 7.05
C ARG A 168 3.91 16.30 8.00
N ILE A 169 4.10 16.39 9.31
CA ILE A 169 3.04 16.07 10.27
C ILE A 169 1.77 16.90 10.05
N SER A 170 1.86 18.07 9.42
CA SER A 170 0.68 18.88 9.07
C SER A 170 -0.24 18.23 8.04
N TYR A 171 0.15 17.11 7.41
CA TYR A 171 -0.73 16.31 6.57
C TYR A 171 -1.95 15.81 7.35
N PHE A 172 -1.77 15.47 8.61
CA PHE A 172 -2.86 15.06 9.52
C PHE A 172 -3.79 16.21 9.96
N ARG A 173 -3.48 17.43 9.59
CA ARG A 173 -4.34 18.60 9.78
C ARG A 173 -5.23 18.89 8.56
N THR A 174 -4.81 18.42 7.38
CA THR A 174 -5.42 18.78 6.09
C THR A 174 -5.85 17.55 5.31
N ASN A 175 -6.21 16.50 6.00
CA ASN A 175 -6.54 15.16 5.54
C ASN A 175 -5.33 14.43 4.93
N LEU A 176 -4.76 13.50 5.71
CA LEU A 176 -3.60 12.69 5.32
C LEU A 176 -3.76 12.05 3.94
N TYR A 177 -4.96 11.57 3.62
CA TYR A 177 -5.26 10.82 2.39
C TYR A 177 -5.27 11.69 1.12
N ARG A 178 -5.23 13.00 1.27
CA ARG A 178 -5.05 13.96 0.16
C ARG A 178 -3.59 14.21 -0.18
N HIS A 179 -2.67 13.68 0.63
CA HIS A 179 -1.23 13.82 0.47
C HIS A 179 -0.61 12.52 -0.05
N GLY A 180 0.67 12.59 -0.39
CA GLY A 180 1.37 11.50 -1.05
C GLY A 180 1.07 11.44 -2.55
N LEU A 181 1.68 10.46 -3.22
CA LEU A 181 1.58 10.34 -4.67
C LEU A 181 0.15 9.95 -5.09
N LEU A 182 -0.40 8.93 -4.46
CA LEU A 182 -1.78 8.47 -4.74
C LEU A 182 -2.83 9.53 -4.40
N GLY A 183 -2.72 10.18 -3.23
CA GLY A 183 -3.66 11.24 -2.85
C GLY A 183 -3.65 12.42 -3.82
N THR A 184 -2.48 12.76 -4.38
CA THR A 184 -2.34 13.78 -5.43
C THR A 184 -2.97 13.32 -6.74
N PHE A 185 -2.74 12.06 -7.13
CA PHE A 185 -3.33 11.46 -8.34
C PHE A 185 -4.86 11.47 -8.29
N ILE A 186 -5.46 10.98 -7.20
CA ILE A 186 -6.92 11.00 -7.02
C ILE A 186 -7.45 12.44 -7.08
N GLY A 187 -6.74 13.39 -6.46
CA GLY A 187 -7.09 14.80 -6.52
C GLY A 187 -7.07 15.39 -7.92
N ALA A 188 -6.07 15.03 -8.74
CA ALA A 188 -5.98 15.44 -10.13
C ALA A 188 -7.11 14.83 -10.97
N SER A 189 -7.45 13.56 -10.73
CA SER A 189 -8.56 12.86 -11.39
C SER A 189 -9.92 13.52 -11.05
N HIS A 190 -10.13 13.91 -9.79
CA HIS A 190 -11.32 14.68 -9.39
C HIS A 190 -11.39 16.06 -10.06
N LEU A 191 -10.24 16.76 -10.13
CA LEU A 191 -10.19 18.05 -10.82
C LEU A 191 -10.53 17.90 -12.30
N LEU A 192 -9.96 16.86 -12.96
CA LEU A 192 -10.28 16.56 -14.36
C LEU A 192 -11.78 16.28 -14.55
N ALA A 193 -12.39 15.48 -13.67
CA ALA A 193 -13.83 15.22 -13.72
C ALA A 193 -14.65 16.51 -13.56
N ARG A 194 -14.29 17.38 -12.62
CA ARG A 194 -14.99 18.67 -12.37
C ARG A 194 -14.85 19.64 -13.53
N ILE A 195 -13.70 19.69 -14.23
CA ILE A 195 -13.53 20.48 -15.46
C ILE A 195 -14.53 20.05 -16.52
N HIS A 196 -14.94 18.78 -16.52
CA HIS A 196 -15.96 18.25 -17.42
C HIS A 196 -17.39 18.30 -16.85
N GLY A 197 -17.61 19.08 -15.78
CA GLY A 197 -18.92 19.22 -15.17
C GLY A 197 -19.39 17.99 -14.37
N ARG A 198 -18.46 17.08 -14.01
CA ARG A 198 -18.75 15.85 -13.27
C ARG A 198 -18.22 15.93 -11.86
N ASN A 199 -18.96 15.38 -10.89
CA ASN A 199 -18.52 15.30 -9.50
C ASN A 199 -18.47 13.85 -9.03
N PRO A 200 -17.26 13.26 -8.85
CA PRO A 200 -17.13 11.89 -8.37
C PRO A 200 -17.75 11.64 -7.00
N GLU A 201 -17.83 12.65 -6.14
CA GLU A 201 -18.40 12.53 -4.80
C GLU A 201 -19.89 12.19 -4.77
N LYS A 202 -20.64 12.47 -5.87
CA LYS A 202 -22.07 12.19 -5.95
C LYS A 202 -22.43 10.73 -5.70
N ILE A 203 -21.54 9.79 -6.08
CA ILE A 203 -21.78 8.38 -5.91
C ILE A 203 -21.95 7.99 -4.43
N LEU A 204 -21.29 8.73 -3.52
CA LEU A 204 -21.34 8.47 -2.08
C LEU A 204 -22.70 8.76 -1.44
N ALA A 205 -23.60 9.40 -2.18
CA ALA A 205 -24.99 9.63 -1.74
C ALA A 205 -25.94 8.48 -2.11
N ALA A 206 -25.48 7.50 -2.89
CA ALA A 206 -26.27 6.34 -3.30
C ALA A 206 -26.62 5.45 -2.09
N LYS A 207 -27.85 4.93 -2.09
CA LYS A 207 -28.38 4.08 -1.01
C LYS A 207 -28.46 2.60 -1.42
N SER A 208 -28.11 2.28 -2.66
CA SER A 208 -28.14 0.91 -3.19
C SER A 208 -27.12 0.75 -4.32
N LEU A 209 -26.75 -0.49 -4.63
CA LEU A 209 -25.92 -0.83 -5.79
C LEU A 209 -26.52 -0.34 -7.12
N GLU A 210 -27.86 -0.35 -7.23
CA GLU A 210 -28.56 0.15 -8.42
C GLU A 210 -28.37 1.67 -8.58
N GLU A 211 -28.48 2.42 -7.50
CA GLU A 211 -28.22 3.88 -7.51
C GLU A 211 -26.74 4.17 -7.78
N GLN A 212 -25.80 3.40 -7.18
CA GLN A 212 -24.37 3.51 -7.48
C GLN A 212 -24.13 3.37 -8.98
N ARG A 213 -24.73 2.33 -9.60
CA ARG A 213 -24.59 2.07 -11.03
C ARG A 213 -25.17 3.20 -11.88
N LYS A 214 -26.37 3.67 -11.58
CA LYS A 214 -27.00 4.81 -12.30
C LYS A 214 -26.12 6.06 -12.24
N ILE A 215 -25.57 6.38 -11.08
CA ILE A 215 -24.70 7.54 -10.92
C ILE A 215 -23.38 7.33 -11.65
N PHE A 216 -22.78 6.14 -11.59
CA PHE A 216 -21.57 5.83 -12.32
C PHE A 216 -21.76 5.98 -13.83
N GLU A 217 -22.81 5.41 -14.40
CA GLU A 217 -23.13 5.45 -15.83
C GLU A 217 -23.43 6.88 -16.31
N SER A 218 -24.11 7.69 -15.49
CA SER A 218 -24.46 9.07 -15.88
C SER A 218 -23.32 10.06 -15.70
N ASP A 219 -22.53 9.93 -14.63
CA ASP A 219 -21.54 10.95 -14.24
C ASP A 219 -20.09 10.58 -14.52
N LEU A 220 -19.70 9.29 -14.40
CA LEU A 220 -18.29 8.89 -14.48
C LEU A 220 -17.93 8.16 -15.77
N ALA A 221 -18.74 7.19 -16.21
CA ALA A 221 -18.49 6.41 -17.41
C ALA A 221 -18.27 7.28 -18.67
N PRO A 222 -19.06 8.38 -18.91
CA PRO A 222 -18.87 9.23 -20.08
C PRO A 222 -17.51 9.95 -20.15
N LEU A 223 -16.77 10.02 -19.04
CA LEU A 223 -15.43 10.60 -19.06
C LEU A 223 -14.46 9.72 -19.86
N PHE A 224 -14.62 8.41 -19.82
CA PHE A 224 -13.77 7.44 -20.54
C PHE A 224 -14.02 7.42 -22.05
N GLU A 225 -15.12 7.98 -22.52
CA GLU A 225 -15.43 8.12 -23.96
C GLU A 225 -14.71 9.33 -24.60
N LYS A 226 -14.24 10.29 -23.78
CA LYS A 226 -13.59 11.50 -24.28
C LYS A 226 -12.20 11.19 -24.83
N ARG A 227 -11.94 11.53 -26.11
CA ARG A 227 -10.70 11.26 -26.85
C ARG A 227 -9.43 11.68 -26.10
N HIS A 228 -9.42 12.88 -25.52
CA HIS A 228 -8.25 13.39 -24.79
C HIS A 228 -8.03 12.69 -23.44
N ILE A 229 -9.09 12.24 -22.75
CA ILE A 229 -8.97 11.43 -21.52
C ILE A 229 -8.43 10.04 -21.88
N ARG A 230 -8.97 9.38 -22.91
CA ARG A 230 -8.45 8.11 -23.40
C ARG A 230 -6.97 8.22 -23.77
N TRP A 231 -6.60 9.26 -24.53
CA TRP A 231 -5.20 9.50 -24.88
C TRP A 231 -4.32 9.66 -23.62
N LEU A 232 -4.76 10.43 -22.63
CA LEU A 232 -4.04 10.63 -21.37
C LEU A 232 -3.85 9.31 -20.62
N LEU A 233 -4.91 8.50 -20.46
CA LEU A 233 -4.88 7.23 -19.74
C LEU A 233 -4.03 6.17 -20.44
N ASN A 234 -3.81 6.29 -21.73
CA ASN A 234 -2.88 5.45 -22.51
C ASN A 234 -1.40 5.88 -22.40
N GLN A 235 -1.08 6.95 -21.63
CA GLN A 235 0.31 7.30 -21.37
C GLN A 235 0.80 6.60 -20.10
N PRO A 236 1.91 5.81 -20.15
CA PRO A 236 2.43 5.12 -18.95
C PRO A 236 2.67 6.07 -17.76
N SER A 237 3.14 7.30 -18.03
CA SER A 237 3.38 8.31 -17.00
C SER A 237 2.12 8.76 -16.25
N ALA A 238 0.93 8.64 -16.86
CA ALA A 238 -0.33 8.99 -16.20
C ALA A 238 -0.65 8.04 -15.03
N LEU A 239 -0.13 6.80 -15.06
CA LEU A 239 -0.40 5.78 -14.05
C LEU A 239 0.65 5.74 -12.92
N PHE A 240 1.71 6.54 -12.99
CA PHE A 240 2.71 6.62 -11.91
C PHE A 240 2.08 6.99 -10.58
N GLY A 241 1.03 7.80 -10.60
CA GLY A 241 0.28 8.17 -9.41
C GLY A 241 -0.47 7.01 -8.74
N LEU A 242 -0.79 5.96 -9.49
CA LEU A 242 -1.34 4.70 -8.98
C LEU A 242 -0.26 3.73 -8.50
N GLY A 243 1.02 4.09 -8.63
CA GLY A 243 2.12 3.21 -8.29
C GLY A 243 2.50 2.21 -9.37
N ILE A 244 1.97 2.36 -10.56
CA ILE A 244 2.20 1.45 -11.69
C ILE A 244 3.44 1.92 -12.46
N PRO A 245 4.56 1.19 -12.42
CA PRO A 245 5.75 1.52 -13.19
C PRO A 245 5.56 1.24 -14.67
N PRO A 246 6.40 1.79 -15.54
CA PRO A 246 6.31 1.55 -16.99
C PRO A 246 6.34 0.07 -17.38
N SER A 247 7.05 -0.76 -16.62
CA SER A 247 7.15 -2.20 -16.86
C SER A 247 5.85 -2.96 -16.59
N GLN A 248 5.00 -2.48 -15.68
CA GLN A 248 3.70 -3.08 -15.38
C GLN A 248 2.59 -2.60 -16.33
N PHE A 249 2.80 -1.51 -17.08
CA PHE A 249 1.76 -0.94 -17.93
C PHE A 249 1.24 -1.95 -18.95
N GLU A 250 2.12 -2.70 -19.59
CA GLU A 250 1.74 -3.72 -20.57
C GLU A 250 1.08 -4.94 -19.90
N ALA A 251 1.59 -5.37 -18.73
CA ALA A 251 0.99 -6.46 -17.96
C ALA A 251 -0.44 -6.11 -17.50
N LEU A 252 -0.65 -4.86 -17.03
CA LEU A 252 -1.96 -4.35 -16.65
C LEU A 252 -2.93 -4.30 -17.82
N LYS A 253 -2.43 -3.92 -19.00
CA LYS A 253 -3.20 -3.84 -20.23
C LYS A 253 -3.64 -5.23 -20.72
N GLY A 254 -2.80 -6.25 -20.54
CA GLY A 254 -3.08 -7.62 -20.97
C GLY A 254 -3.41 -7.69 -22.46
N ASN A 255 -4.52 -8.33 -22.80
CA ASN A 255 -5.00 -8.45 -24.18
C ASN A 255 -5.78 -7.24 -24.70
N GLU A 256 -5.99 -6.22 -23.86
CA GLU A 256 -6.71 -5.01 -24.26
C GLU A 256 -5.85 -4.09 -25.13
N THR A 257 -6.46 -3.48 -26.12
CA THR A 257 -5.79 -2.50 -26.99
C THR A 257 -5.70 -1.12 -26.35
N ASP A 258 -6.57 -0.83 -25.36
CA ASP A 258 -6.74 0.49 -24.77
C ASP A 258 -6.76 0.40 -23.23
N MET A 259 -5.79 1.03 -22.57
CA MET A 259 -5.69 1.10 -21.13
C MET A 259 -6.91 1.77 -20.48
N SER A 260 -7.56 2.70 -21.19
CA SER A 260 -8.75 3.36 -20.65
C SER A 260 -9.90 2.38 -20.39
N ASN A 261 -10.02 1.29 -21.19
CA ASN A 261 -11.02 0.25 -20.99
C ASN A 261 -10.74 -0.56 -19.70
N VAL A 262 -9.46 -0.86 -19.45
CA VAL A 262 -9.05 -1.55 -18.22
C VAL A 262 -9.39 -0.71 -16.99
N LEU A 263 -9.02 0.57 -17.02
CA LEU A 263 -9.26 1.50 -15.91
C LEU A 263 -10.76 1.77 -15.72
N HIS A 264 -11.53 1.84 -16.81
CA HIS A 264 -12.99 1.97 -16.73
C HIS A 264 -13.60 0.79 -15.97
N ARG A 265 -13.31 -0.46 -16.37
CA ARG A 265 -13.84 -1.67 -15.71
C ARG A 265 -13.45 -1.74 -14.24
N ARG A 266 -12.21 -1.38 -13.91
CA ARG A 266 -11.75 -1.36 -12.51
C ARG A 266 -12.43 -0.30 -11.68
N LEU A 267 -12.60 0.90 -12.23
CA LEU A 267 -13.34 1.97 -11.56
C LEU A 267 -14.83 1.64 -11.43
N GLU A 268 -15.43 1.03 -12.45
CA GLU A 268 -16.80 0.52 -12.40
C GLU A 268 -16.98 -0.51 -11.29
N ARG A 269 -16.06 -1.47 -11.20
CA ARG A 269 -16.10 -2.48 -10.13
C ARG A 269 -15.93 -1.86 -8.74
N LEU A 270 -15.02 -0.91 -8.57
CA LEU A 270 -14.85 -0.17 -7.32
C LEU A 270 -16.12 0.61 -6.94
N ALA A 271 -16.79 1.19 -7.94
CA ALA A 271 -17.97 2.02 -7.77
C ALA A 271 -19.26 1.23 -7.57
N CYS A 272 -19.41 0.08 -8.25
CA CYS A 272 -20.68 -0.61 -8.39
C CYS A 272 -20.60 -2.12 -8.05
N GLY A 273 -19.44 -2.64 -7.69
CA GLY A 273 -19.25 -4.06 -7.37
C GLY A 273 -19.57 -4.40 -5.92
N PHE A 274 -19.59 -3.39 -5.05
CA PHE A 274 -19.77 -3.54 -3.60
C PHE A 274 -20.60 -2.40 -3.05
N ASP A 275 -21.38 -2.69 -2.01
CA ASP A 275 -22.17 -1.65 -1.32
C ASP A 275 -21.25 -0.63 -0.63
N LEU A 276 -21.61 0.65 -0.68
CA LEU A 276 -20.85 1.72 -0.03
C LEU A 276 -20.79 1.59 1.49
N SER A 277 -21.78 0.92 2.10
CA SER A 277 -21.79 0.64 3.54
C SER A 277 -20.69 -0.33 3.97
N ASP A 278 -20.12 -1.10 3.03
CA ASP A 278 -19.07 -2.08 3.27
C ASP A 278 -17.73 -1.74 2.60
N ASN A 279 -17.70 -0.81 1.65
CA ASN A 279 -16.50 -0.52 0.85
C ASN A 279 -15.84 0.82 1.19
N TYR A 280 -14.94 0.84 2.17
CA TYR A 280 -14.17 2.05 2.50
C TYR A 280 -13.20 2.49 1.37
N PHE A 281 -12.82 1.61 0.44
CA PHE A 281 -12.00 1.99 -0.73
C PHE A 281 -12.78 2.92 -1.67
N ALA A 282 -14.08 2.67 -1.86
CA ALA A 282 -14.93 3.57 -2.61
C ALA A 282 -15.00 4.96 -1.95
N TRP A 283 -15.13 5.04 -0.62
CA TRP A 283 -15.08 6.31 0.11
C TRP A 283 -13.75 7.02 -0.09
N GLN A 284 -12.63 6.30 -0.02
CA GLN A 284 -11.30 6.86 -0.26
C GLN A 284 -11.09 7.33 -1.72
N ALA A 285 -11.62 6.60 -2.69
CA ALA A 285 -11.53 6.99 -4.10
C ALA A 285 -12.39 8.21 -4.43
N PHE A 286 -13.65 8.19 -4.01
CA PHE A 286 -14.63 9.18 -4.42
C PHE A 286 -14.79 10.35 -3.42
N GLY A 287 -14.53 10.13 -2.12
CA GLY A 287 -14.57 11.15 -1.07
C GLY A 287 -13.20 11.65 -0.62
N ARG A 288 -12.14 10.91 -0.95
CA ARG A 288 -10.76 11.18 -0.50
C ARG A 288 -10.62 11.20 1.03
N SER A 289 -11.46 10.43 1.70
CA SER A 289 -11.53 10.25 3.15
C SER A 289 -12.26 8.96 3.44
N TYR A 290 -12.17 8.46 4.66
CA TYR A 290 -13.14 7.47 5.13
C TYR A 290 -14.53 8.13 5.29
N ALA A 291 -15.57 7.33 5.40
CA ALA A 291 -16.91 7.83 5.67
C ALA A 291 -16.94 8.61 6.99
N THR A 292 -17.56 9.77 6.98
CA THR A 292 -17.77 10.57 8.17
C THR A 292 -18.94 10.03 8.98
N GLY A 293 -18.71 9.76 10.27
CA GLY A 293 -19.74 9.24 11.20
C GLY A 293 -19.49 7.80 11.63
N ARG A 294 -20.18 7.36 12.72
CA ARG A 294 -19.95 6.06 13.37
C ARG A 294 -20.36 4.84 12.55
N ALA A 295 -21.14 5.01 11.51
CA ALA A 295 -21.69 3.92 10.70
C ALA A 295 -20.97 3.72 9.35
N GLY A 296 -19.87 4.41 9.09
CA GLY A 296 -19.13 4.26 7.84
C GLY A 296 -18.16 3.08 7.89
N PRO A 297 -17.87 2.46 6.73
CA PRO A 297 -16.93 1.36 6.66
C PRO A 297 -15.51 1.84 6.96
N LEU A 298 -14.83 1.10 7.83
CA LEU A 298 -13.44 1.34 8.23
C LEU A 298 -12.64 0.03 8.10
N PRO A 299 -11.31 0.12 7.89
CA PRO A 299 -10.46 -1.06 7.97
C PRO A 299 -10.42 -1.60 9.41
N PRO A 300 -10.20 -2.91 9.60
CA PRO A 300 -10.24 -3.55 10.93
C PRO A 300 -9.45 -2.84 12.03
N TYR A 301 -8.28 -2.27 11.71
CA TYR A 301 -7.45 -1.58 12.71
C TYR A 301 -8.03 -0.25 13.23
N LEU A 302 -9.06 0.29 12.59
CA LEU A 302 -9.76 1.52 12.99
C LEU A 302 -11.14 1.25 13.59
N LEU A 303 -11.55 0.00 13.70
CA LEU A 303 -12.79 -0.35 14.38
C LEU A 303 -12.63 -0.23 15.89
N HIS A 304 -13.68 0.27 16.55
CA HIS A 304 -13.67 0.51 18.00
C HIS A 304 -13.46 -0.79 18.79
N GLU A 305 -14.14 -1.84 18.36
CA GLU A 305 -14.07 -3.17 18.99
C GLU A 305 -12.68 -3.80 18.97
N ASN A 306 -11.83 -3.41 18.03
CA ASN A 306 -10.46 -3.93 17.89
C ASN A 306 -9.40 -3.09 18.62
N PHE A 307 -9.76 -1.95 19.19
CA PHE A 307 -8.78 -0.98 19.69
C PHE A 307 -7.92 -1.50 20.83
N ASP A 308 -8.54 -2.09 21.86
CA ASP A 308 -7.82 -2.55 23.05
C ASP A 308 -6.93 -3.76 22.73
N ASP A 309 -7.42 -4.68 21.93
CA ASP A 309 -6.67 -5.84 21.44
C ASP A 309 -5.46 -5.40 20.60
N LEU A 310 -5.69 -4.53 19.63
CA LEU A 310 -4.62 -3.98 18.81
C LEU A 310 -3.57 -3.26 19.67
N ARG A 311 -3.99 -2.44 20.63
CA ARG A 311 -3.09 -1.70 21.52
C ARG A 311 -2.26 -2.63 22.40
N SER A 312 -2.83 -3.72 22.88
CA SER A 312 -2.12 -4.71 23.71
C SER A 312 -1.05 -5.46 22.91
N ARG A 313 -1.32 -5.75 21.60
CA ARG A 313 -0.48 -6.55 20.71
C ARG A 313 0.55 -5.71 19.92
N ILE A 314 0.52 -4.38 19.99
CA ILE A 314 1.32 -3.52 19.14
C ILE A 314 2.85 -3.73 19.30
N GLY A 315 3.28 -4.35 20.41
CA GLY A 315 4.66 -4.72 20.65
C GLY A 315 5.17 -5.88 19.79
N ASP A 316 4.27 -6.64 19.18
CA ASP A 316 4.60 -7.82 18.37
C ASP A 316 4.89 -7.45 16.91
N VAL A 317 4.95 -6.16 16.58
CA VAL A 317 5.30 -5.66 15.23
C VAL A 317 6.68 -5.04 15.22
N ASP A 318 7.56 -5.59 14.40
CA ASP A 318 8.89 -5.05 14.10
C ASP A 318 8.93 -4.46 12.68
N VAL A 319 9.22 -3.16 12.56
CA VAL A 319 9.27 -2.44 11.27
C VAL A 319 10.70 -2.11 10.89
N GLN A 320 11.17 -2.66 9.78
CA GLN A 320 12.55 -2.58 9.33
C GLN A 320 12.67 -1.89 7.95
N HIS A 321 13.73 -1.09 7.79
CA HIS A 321 14.09 -0.48 6.52
C HIS A 321 15.08 -1.38 5.76
N ARG A 322 14.58 -2.40 5.07
CA ARG A 322 15.36 -3.35 4.25
C ARG A 322 14.48 -4.00 3.19
N SER A 323 15.09 -4.72 2.26
CA SER A 323 14.35 -5.56 1.33
C SER A 323 13.78 -6.81 2.02
N LEU A 324 12.76 -7.40 1.40
CA LEU A 324 12.18 -8.64 1.91
C LEU A 324 13.19 -9.79 1.86
N THR A 325 13.93 -9.97 0.75
CA THR A 325 14.96 -10.99 0.61
C THR A 325 16.05 -10.85 1.69
N GLU A 326 16.57 -9.61 1.95
CA GLU A 326 17.53 -9.38 3.03
C GLU A 326 16.93 -9.71 4.42
N CYS A 327 15.64 -9.51 4.60
CA CYS A 327 14.97 -9.85 5.85
C CYS A 327 14.90 -11.38 6.02
N LEU A 328 14.48 -12.09 4.98
CA LEU A 328 14.33 -13.53 5.00
C LEU A 328 15.70 -14.24 5.15
N ALA A 329 16.74 -13.77 4.49
CA ALA A 329 18.10 -14.29 4.63
C ALA A 329 18.64 -14.27 6.09
N ALA A 330 18.09 -13.38 6.93
CA ALA A 330 18.42 -13.31 8.36
C ALA A 330 17.49 -14.16 9.25
N LYS A 331 16.52 -14.86 8.69
CA LYS A 331 15.61 -15.74 9.44
C LYS A 331 16.12 -17.18 9.42
N GLU A 332 15.78 -17.94 10.44
CA GLU A 332 16.05 -19.36 10.52
C GLU A 332 15.23 -20.14 9.49
N GLU A 333 15.70 -21.31 9.14
CA GLU A 333 14.99 -22.27 8.30
C GLU A 333 13.70 -22.70 8.97
N ALA A 334 12.62 -22.89 8.19
CA ALA A 334 11.29 -23.31 8.66
C ALA A 334 10.79 -22.53 9.90
N SER A 335 10.93 -21.20 9.88
CA SER A 335 10.62 -20.33 11.02
C SER A 335 9.39 -19.42 10.82
N LEU A 336 8.84 -19.37 9.61
CA LEU A 336 7.78 -18.44 9.23
C LEU A 336 6.51 -19.17 8.76
N ASP A 337 5.36 -18.61 9.11
CA ASP A 337 4.05 -19.21 8.87
C ASP A 337 3.25 -18.49 7.76
N ALA A 338 3.54 -17.21 7.50
CA ALA A 338 2.82 -16.43 6.50
C ALA A 338 3.68 -15.32 5.88
N TYR A 339 3.38 -15.01 4.60
CA TYR A 339 4.07 -13.99 3.81
C TYR A 339 3.06 -13.13 3.05
N VAL A 340 3.20 -11.81 3.12
CA VAL A 340 2.39 -10.84 2.38
C VAL A 340 3.31 -9.98 1.52
N LEU A 341 3.26 -10.18 0.21
CA LEU A 341 4.23 -9.61 -0.72
C LEU A 341 3.68 -8.40 -1.48
N LEU A 342 2.40 -8.09 -1.30
CA LEU A 342 1.66 -7.08 -2.06
C LEU A 342 1.80 -7.33 -3.58
N ASP A 343 1.98 -6.25 -4.36
CA ASP A 343 2.22 -6.31 -5.82
C ASP A 343 3.71 -6.20 -6.21
N ALA A 344 4.60 -6.32 -5.23
CA ALA A 344 6.04 -6.05 -5.45
C ALA A 344 6.70 -6.98 -6.47
N GLN A 345 6.19 -8.20 -6.65
CA GLN A 345 6.75 -9.20 -7.54
C GLN A 345 6.61 -8.84 -9.03
N ASP A 346 5.59 -8.06 -9.38
CA ASP A 346 5.42 -7.55 -10.74
C ASP A 346 6.62 -6.69 -11.22
N TRP A 347 7.36 -6.12 -10.26
CA TRP A 347 8.48 -5.21 -10.51
C TRP A 347 9.84 -5.92 -10.51
N MET A 348 9.90 -7.15 -10.03
CA MET A 348 11.14 -7.88 -9.84
C MET A 348 11.63 -8.48 -11.16
N THR A 349 12.96 -8.59 -11.30
CA THR A 349 13.59 -9.40 -12.34
C THR A 349 13.49 -10.88 -11.97
N GLU A 350 13.74 -11.78 -12.93
CA GLU A 350 13.75 -13.22 -12.68
C GLU A 350 14.76 -13.61 -11.60
N ASP A 351 15.95 -13.02 -11.62
CA ASP A 351 16.97 -13.27 -10.59
C ASP A 351 16.49 -12.88 -9.19
N ILE A 352 15.87 -11.68 -9.07
CA ILE A 352 15.34 -11.21 -7.78
C ILE A 352 14.17 -12.09 -7.31
N LEU A 353 13.31 -12.54 -8.22
CA LEU A 353 12.22 -13.45 -7.90
C LEU A 353 12.74 -14.81 -7.45
N LYS A 354 13.73 -15.35 -8.16
CA LYS A 354 14.38 -16.62 -7.80
C LYS A 354 15.01 -16.55 -6.41
N ASP A 355 15.76 -15.50 -6.12
CA ASP A 355 16.39 -15.28 -4.81
C ASP A 355 15.33 -15.16 -3.70
N LEU A 356 14.27 -14.38 -3.95
CA LEU A 356 13.16 -14.20 -3.02
C LEU A 356 12.45 -15.52 -2.73
N TRP A 357 12.08 -16.27 -3.76
CA TRP A 357 11.36 -17.53 -3.60
C TRP A 357 12.22 -18.65 -3.04
N GLY A 358 13.54 -18.63 -3.28
CA GLY A 358 14.49 -19.49 -2.60
C GLY A 358 14.53 -19.25 -1.09
N GLU A 359 14.53 -17.98 -0.67
CA GLU A 359 14.45 -17.62 0.75
C GLU A 359 13.07 -17.91 1.37
N ILE A 360 11.98 -17.74 0.60
CA ILE A 360 10.63 -18.14 1.05
C ILE A 360 10.57 -19.65 1.26
N GLU A 361 11.05 -20.46 0.28
CA GLU A 361 11.11 -21.92 0.42
C GLU A 361 11.89 -22.33 1.68
N ARG A 362 13.06 -21.75 1.88
CA ARG A 362 13.93 -22.07 3.02
C ARG A 362 13.29 -21.73 4.38
N THR A 363 12.64 -20.58 4.47
CA THR A 363 12.11 -20.07 5.74
C THR A 363 10.67 -20.51 6.04
N ALA A 364 9.95 -21.05 5.05
CA ALA A 364 8.56 -21.47 5.20
C ALA A 364 8.44 -22.75 6.01
N ARG A 365 7.55 -22.72 7.00
CA ARG A 365 7.08 -23.95 7.67
C ARG A 365 6.15 -24.74 6.74
N PRO A 366 6.01 -26.05 6.94
CA PRO A 366 4.93 -26.80 6.32
C PRO A 366 3.58 -26.14 6.58
N GLY A 367 2.79 -25.91 5.53
CA GLY A 367 1.52 -25.18 5.60
C GLY A 367 1.66 -23.66 5.59
N ALA A 368 2.85 -23.10 5.49
CA ALA A 368 3.03 -21.66 5.36
C ALA A 368 2.33 -21.09 4.10
N ARG A 369 1.73 -19.92 4.23
CA ARG A 369 0.92 -19.27 3.19
C ARG A 369 1.63 -18.05 2.67
N VAL A 370 1.73 -17.96 1.34
CA VAL A 370 2.30 -16.80 0.63
C VAL A 370 1.22 -16.16 -0.20
N ILE A 371 0.87 -14.92 0.10
CA ILE A 371 -0.10 -14.15 -0.67
C ILE A 371 0.55 -12.97 -1.38
N PHE A 372 0.04 -12.69 -2.57
CA PHE A 372 0.41 -11.52 -3.35
C PHE A 372 -0.66 -11.17 -4.38
N ARG A 373 -0.53 -9.99 -4.97
CA ARG A 373 -1.39 -9.55 -6.07
C ARG A 373 -0.58 -9.26 -7.32
N THR A 374 -1.25 -9.30 -8.44
CA THR A 374 -0.69 -8.98 -9.76
C THR A 374 -1.57 -7.99 -10.51
N ALA A 375 -0.95 -7.21 -11.38
CA ALA A 375 -1.67 -6.30 -12.27
C ALA A 375 -2.56 -7.08 -13.26
N GLY A 376 -2.07 -8.19 -13.80
CA GLY A 376 -2.84 -9.14 -14.64
C GLY A 376 -3.63 -10.14 -13.80
N GLU A 377 -4.40 -11.00 -14.49
CA GLU A 377 -5.24 -12.02 -13.84
C GLU A 377 -4.45 -13.28 -13.45
N GLU A 378 -3.42 -13.61 -14.23
CA GLU A 378 -2.63 -14.81 -14.05
C GLU A 378 -1.46 -14.60 -13.10
N THR A 379 -1.03 -15.68 -12.44
CA THR A 379 0.20 -15.66 -11.65
C THR A 379 1.42 -15.50 -12.57
N ILE A 380 2.39 -14.73 -12.06
CA ILE A 380 3.61 -14.40 -12.81
C ILE A 380 4.80 -15.32 -12.51
N LEU A 381 4.62 -16.33 -11.67
CA LEU A 381 5.73 -17.16 -11.16
C LEU A 381 6.15 -18.28 -12.15
N PRO A 382 5.23 -19.01 -12.81
CA PRO A 382 5.62 -20.05 -13.76
C PRO A 382 6.52 -19.49 -14.87
N GLY A 383 7.62 -20.20 -15.14
CA GLY A 383 8.63 -19.76 -16.13
C GLY A 383 9.59 -18.67 -15.64
N ARG A 384 9.33 -18.02 -14.51
CA ARG A 384 10.20 -16.98 -13.89
C ARG A 384 10.87 -17.43 -12.58
N VAL A 385 10.21 -18.34 -11.87
CA VAL A 385 10.77 -19.00 -10.69
C VAL A 385 10.98 -20.48 -11.03
N PRO A 386 12.12 -21.11 -10.67
CA PRO A 386 12.40 -22.50 -10.97
C PRO A 386 11.31 -23.45 -10.48
N ASP A 387 10.96 -24.45 -11.29
CA ASP A 387 9.98 -25.48 -10.93
C ASP A 387 10.37 -26.27 -9.70
N SER A 388 11.70 -26.44 -9.44
CA SER A 388 12.21 -27.06 -8.22
C SER A 388 11.78 -26.35 -6.94
N ILE A 389 11.57 -25.03 -7.00
CA ILE A 389 11.04 -24.22 -5.90
C ILE A 389 9.52 -24.28 -5.90
N LEU A 390 8.88 -23.98 -7.04
CA LEU A 390 7.41 -23.90 -7.12
C LEU A 390 6.74 -25.23 -6.82
N SER A 391 7.36 -26.36 -7.14
CA SER A 391 6.83 -27.70 -6.82
C SER A 391 6.68 -27.98 -5.32
N LYS A 392 7.35 -27.20 -4.47
CA LYS A 392 7.19 -27.24 -3.00
C LYS A 392 5.91 -26.59 -2.50
N PHE A 393 5.19 -25.89 -3.36
CA PHE A 393 3.96 -25.19 -3.03
C PHE A 393 2.77 -25.76 -3.79
N THR A 394 1.59 -25.66 -3.20
CA THR A 394 0.31 -25.84 -3.90
C THR A 394 -0.24 -24.51 -4.32
N TYR A 395 -0.86 -24.45 -5.47
CA TYR A 395 -1.57 -23.29 -6.01
C TYR A 395 -2.93 -23.73 -6.55
N ASP A 396 -4.00 -23.08 -6.06
CA ASP A 396 -5.36 -23.32 -6.49
C ASP A 396 -5.89 -22.06 -7.22
N ALA A 397 -5.94 -22.15 -8.52
CA ALA A 397 -6.36 -21.04 -9.39
C ALA A 397 -7.84 -20.68 -9.21
N GLU A 398 -8.72 -21.65 -8.89
CA GLU A 398 -10.14 -21.40 -8.69
C GLU A 398 -10.36 -20.63 -7.37
N LYS A 399 -9.71 -21.06 -6.29
CA LYS A 399 -9.71 -20.35 -5.02
C LYS A 399 -9.16 -18.94 -5.16
N CYS A 400 -8.06 -18.77 -5.91
CA CYS A 400 -7.47 -17.44 -6.17
C CYS A 400 -8.43 -16.52 -6.92
N ARG A 401 -9.15 -17.02 -7.95
CA ARG A 401 -10.19 -16.25 -8.64
C ARG A 401 -11.35 -15.86 -7.72
N ALA A 402 -11.79 -16.79 -6.86
CA ALA A 402 -12.83 -16.49 -5.88
C ALA A 402 -12.40 -15.39 -4.88
N LEU A 403 -11.16 -15.43 -4.40
CA LEU A 403 -10.59 -14.38 -3.54
C LEU A 403 -10.44 -13.05 -4.28
N THR A 404 -9.99 -13.07 -5.55
CA THR A 404 -9.95 -11.86 -6.39
C THR A 404 -11.34 -11.22 -6.53
N ALA A 405 -12.39 -12.04 -6.67
CA ALA A 405 -13.76 -11.55 -6.77
C ALA A 405 -14.27 -10.85 -5.49
N LYS A 406 -13.71 -11.16 -4.33
CA LYS A 406 -14.04 -10.54 -3.05
C LYS A 406 -13.28 -9.24 -2.76
N ASP A 407 -12.17 -8.95 -3.47
CA ASP A 407 -11.32 -7.79 -3.20
C ASP A 407 -12.03 -6.49 -3.58
N ARG A 408 -12.44 -5.71 -2.55
CA ARG A 408 -13.19 -4.45 -2.68
C ARG A 408 -12.35 -3.30 -3.20
N SER A 409 -11.02 -3.40 -3.15
CA SER A 409 -10.12 -2.37 -3.71
C SER A 409 -10.22 -2.26 -5.22
N SER A 410 -10.51 -3.38 -5.90
CA SER A 410 -10.76 -3.49 -7.34
C SER A 410 -9.62 -2.99 -8.23
N ILE A 411 -8.39 -2.88 -7.69
CA ILE A 411 -7.23 -2.35 -8.42
C ILE A 411 -6.49 -3.45 -9.17
N TYR A 412 -6.35 -4.63 -8.55
CA TYR A 412 -5.54 -5.73 -9.07
C TYR A 412 -6.35 -6.66 -10.00
N GLY A 413 -5.65 -7.34 -10.91
CA GLY A 413 -6.23 -8.35 -11.78
C GLY A 413 -6.33 -9.70 -11.11
N GLY A 414 -5.31 -10.09 -10.32
CA GLY A 414 -5.23 -11.38 -9.66
C GLY A 414 -4.82 -11.28 -8.21
N PHE A 415 -5.44 -12.12 -7.38
CA PHE A 415 -5.00 -12.49 -6.04
C PHE A 415 -4.43 -13.90 -6.09
N HIS A 416 -3.29 -14.12 -5.49
CA HIS A 416 -2.59 -15.41 -5.54
C HIS A 416 -2.25 -15.90 -4.14
N LEU A 417 -2.50 -17.21 -3.92
CA LEU A 417 -2.19 -17.92 -2.69
C LEU A 417 -1.38 -19.17 -3.03
N TYR A 418 -0.17 -19.23 -2.51
CA TYR A 418 0.71 -20.40 -2.53
C TYR A 418 0.82 -20.95 -1.12
N VAL A 419 0.69 -22.27 -0.96
CA VAL A 419 0.77 -22.94 0.34
C VAL A 419 1.92 -23.95 0.31
N CYS A 420 2.87 -23.83 1.25
CA CYS A 420 3.99 -24.74 1.37
C CYS A 420 3.50 -26.16 1.72
N LYS A 421 3.93 -27.17 0.96
CA LYS A 421 3.56 -28.57 1.19
C LYS A 421 4.20 -29.10 2.48
N SER A 422 3.54 -30.05 3.13
CA SER A 422 4.19 -30.86 4.17
C SER A 422 5.21 -31.81 3.55
N ALA A 423 6.26 -32.17 4.28
CA ALA A 423 7.27 -33.11 3.80
C ALA A 423 6.70 -34.48 3.37
N GLU A 424 5.58 -34.91 3.97
CA GLU A 424 4.87 -36.14 3.62
C GLU A 424 4.11 -36.09 2.29
N ALA A 425 3.80 -34.92 1.77
CA ALA A 425 3.10 -34.74 0.48
C ALA A 425 4.06 -34.52 -0.71
N ALA A 426 5.35 -34.49 -0.44
CA ALA A 426 6.41 -34.30 -1.45
C ALA A 426 7.17 -35.59 -1.84
N ALA A 427 6.84 -36.73 -1.20
CA ALA A 427 7.31 -38.08 -1.50
C ALA A 427 6.25 -38.84 -2.30
#